data_2f2dd5170ed822058e350087be936eeb
#
_entry.id   2f2dd5170ed822058e350087be936eeb
#
_cell.length_a   1.000
_cell.length_b   1.000
_cell.length_c   1.000
_cell.angle_alpha   90.00
_cell.angle_beta   90.00
_cell.angle_gamma   90.00
#
_symmetry.space_group_name_H-M   'P 1'
#
loop_
_entity.id
_entity.type
_entity.pdbx_description
1 polymer ?
#
loop_
_entity_poly.entity_id
_entity_poly.type
_entity_poly.pdbx_seq_one_letter_code
_entity_poly.pdbx_strand_id
1 'polypeptide(L)'
;MGDLRNRICQGIYPRGAKLPSERELAMYYRVSGPTIREALRGLAATNLVRMRKGTGVYVIAATDAMFASALGGILELEKAQLLDVLAVSEALYVKAVTLACEHATEEELRVIAETLDLLDQRKTADKLFEDLKTFLDLVARASHNVPLSVFCRFLMVLQVEVANEQIGGIPRNWETIAIKLRSDRRELVSALLARNPVLAASWAAAYHEHTRRLVSDVLATTGGESVSTLRRAIRRLESAV
;
A
#
# COMPACT_ATOMS: atom_id res chain seq x y z
N MET A 1 3.88 -24.83 -12.33
CA MET A 1 3.86 -23.49 -11.71
C MET A 1 2.46 -22.85 -11.80
N GLY A 2 1.82 -22.78 -12.95
CA GLY A 2 0.53 -22.12 -13.11
C GLY A 2 -0.58 -22.65 -12.20
N ASP A 3 -0.75 -23.97 -12.06
CA ASP A 3 -1.80 -24.55 -11.21
C ASP A 3 -1.58 -24.21 -9.70
N LEU A 4 -0.38 -24.34 -9.21
CA LEU A 4 -0.08 -24.00 -7.80
C LEU A 4 -0.30 -22.51 -7.51
N ARG A 5 0.06 -21.63 -8.47
CA ARG A 5 -0.26 -20.21 -8.40
C ARG A 5 -1.78 -19.97 -8.33
N ASN A 6 -2.55 -20.62 -9.22
CA ASN A 6 -4.00 -20.48 -9.25
C ASN A 6 -4.63 -20.94 -7.94
N ARG A 7 -4.19 -22.06 -7.36
CA ARG A 7 -4.67 -22.53 -6.06
C ARG A 7 -4.40 -21.55 -4.92
N ILE A 8 -3.25 -20.88 -4.93
CA ILE A 8 -2.95 -19.80 -3.96
C ILE A 8 -3.90 -18.62 -4.21
N CYS A 9 -4.05 -18.16 -5.45
CA CYS A 9 -4.93 -17.04 -5.80
C CYS A 9 -6.41 -17.32 -5.51
N GLN A 10 -6.85 -18.58 -5.61
CA GLN A 10 -8.20 -19.02 -5.25
C GLN A 10 -8.40 -19.22 -3.73
N GLY A 11 -7.35 -19.02 -2.92
CA GLY A 11 -7.42 -19.20 -1.48
C GLY A 11 -7.43 -20.65 -0.99
N ILE A 12 -7.21 -21.65 -1.85
CA ILE A 12 -7.06 -23.06 -1.46
C ILE A 12 -5.89 -23.21 -0.48
N TYR A 13 -4.83 -22.43 -0.70
CA TYR A 13 -3.77 -22.21 0.26
C TYR A 13 -3.86 -20.76 0.73
N PRO A 14 -4.50 -20.49 1.89
CA PRO A 14 -4.67 -19.13 2.38
C PRO A 14 -3.34 -18.49 2.81
N ARG A 15 -3.32 -17.17 2.94
CA ARG A 15 -2.16 -16.43 3.45
C ARG A 15 -1.74 -16.95 4.82
N GLY A 16 -0.45 -17.20 5.00
CA GLY A 16 0.13 -17.81 6.20
C GLY A 16 0.18 -19.35 6.18
N ALA A 17 -0.54 -19.99 5.26
CA ALA A 17 -0.54 -21.44 5.16
C ALA A 17 0.83 -21.97 4.72
N LYS A 18 1.24 -23.08 5.28
CA LYS A 18 2.38 -23.87 4.83
C LYS A 18 1.95 -24.70 3.63
N LEU A 19 2.71 -24.61 2.53
CA LEU A 19 2.51 -25.50 1.38
C LEU A 19 2.96 -26.92 1.70
N PRO A 20 2.41 -27.95 1.02
CA PRO A 20 2.93 -29.29 1.06
C PRO A 20 4.42 -29.31 0.71
N SER A 21 5.14 -30.29 1.23
CA SER A 21 6.58 -30.45 0.97
C SER A 21 6.89 -30.64 -0.51
N GLU A 22 8.12 -30.34 -0.93
CA GLU A 22 8.59 -30.58 -2.31
C GLU A 22 8.28 -32.01 -2.77
N ARG A 23 8.45 -33.00 -1.88
CA ARG A 23 8.17 -34.40 -2.16
C ARG A 23 6.68 -34.66 -2.39
N GLU A 24 5.81 -34.13 -1.55
CA GLU A 24 4.35 -34.28 -1.70
C GLU A 24 3.85 -33.60 -2.96
N LEU A 25 4.34 -32.39 -3.25
CA LEU A 25 4.01 -31.68 -4.49
C LEU A 25 4.52 -32.44 -5.73
N ALA A 26 5.73 -33.01 -5.69
CA ALA A 26 6.26 -33.81 -6.79
C ALA A 26 5.41 -35.05 -7.06
N MET A 27 4.97 -35.73 -6.02
CA MET A 27 4.01 -36.86 -6.15
C MET A 27 2.66 -36.42 -6.70
N TYR A 28 2.09 -35.34 -6.15
CA TYR A 28 0.79 -34.83 -6.57
C TYR A 28 0.77 -34.41 -8.05
N TYR A 29 1.80 -33.66 -8.48
CA TYR A 29 1.91 -33.18 -9.86
C TYR A 29 2.58 -34.18 -10.82
N ARG A 30 3.05 -35.32 -10.34
CA ARG A 30 3.77 -36.35 -11.13
C ARG A 30 4.96 -35.76 -11.89
N VAL A 31 5.76 -34.96 -11.24
CA VAL A 31 6.96 -34.31 -11.80
C VAL A 31 8.17 -34.54 -10.88
N SER A 32 9.36 -34.21 -11.37
CA SER A 32 10.59 -34.35 -10.58
C SER A 32 10.68 -33.32 -9.44
N GLY A 33 11.41 -33.67 -8.37
CA GLY A 33 11.69 -32.74 -7.27
C GLY A 33 12.36 -31.42 -7.72
N PRO A 34 13.38 -31.46 -8.60
CA PRO A 34 13.93 -30.23 -9.20
C PRO A 34 12.89 -29.34 -9.89
N THR A 35 11.95 -29.92 -10.63
CA THR A 35 10.87 -29.16 -11.28
C THR A 35 9.99 -28.42 -10.28
N ILE A 36 9.63 -29.07 -9.16
CA ILE A 36 8.89 -28.41 -8.07
C ILE A 36 9.71 -27.30 -7.44
N ARG A 37 11.00 -27.53 -7.22
CA ARG A 37 11.87 -26.50 -6.62
C ARG A 37 11.95 -25.26 -7.48
N GLU A 38 12.09 -25.40 -8.78
CA GLU A 38 12.07 -24.26 -9.72
C GLU A 38 10.70 -23.56 -9.73
N ALA A 39 9.61 -24.31 -9.68
CA ALA A 39 8.28 -23.73 -9.57
C ALA A 39 8.10 -22.90 -8.28
N LEU A 40 8.58 -23.43 -7.15
CA LEU A 40 8.55 -22.72 -5.85
C LEU A 40 9.44 -21.48 -5.84
N ARG A 41 10.62 -21.55 -6.48
CA ARG A 41 11.49 -20.37 -6.68
C ARG A 41 10.80 -19.30 -7.53
N GLY A 42 10.14 -19.69 -8.61
CA GLY A 42 9.36 -18.77 -9.43
C GLY A 42 8.21 -18.10 -8.66
N LEU A 43 7.50 -18.86 -7.80
CA LEU A 43 6.48 -18.29 -6.92
C LEU A 43 7.07 -17.38 -5.85
N ALA A 44 8.26 -17.69 -5.33
CA ALA A 44 8.96 -16.83 -4.39
C ALA A 44 9.44 -15.53 -5.05
N ALA A 45 9.94 -15.59 -6.28
CA ALA A 45 10.34 -14.41 -7.05
C ALA A 45 9.17 -13.44 -7.32
N THR A 46 7.92 -13.94 -7.33
CA THR A 46 6.71 -13.11 -7.46
C THR A 46 6.04 -12.76 -6.13
N ASN A 47 6.72 -12.94 -4.99
CA ASN A 47 6.21 -12.65 -3.65
C ASN A 47 4.88 -13.35 -3.30
N LEU A 48 4.58 -14.47 -3.92
CA LEU A 48 3.42 -15.30 -3.56
C LEU A 48 3.73 -16.23 -2.39
N VAL A 49 4.97 -16.72 -2.31
CA VAL A 49 5.42 -17.61 -1.23
C VAL A 49 6.77 -17.18 -0.69
N ARG A 50 7.06 -17.62 0.53
CA ARG A 50 8.38 -17.46 1.18
C ARG A 50 8.96 -18.82 1.51
N MET A 51 10.21 -19.07 1.08
CA MET A 51 10.96 -20.25 1.44
C MET A 51 11.70 -20.01 2.75
N ARG A 52 11.44 -20.82 3.77
CA ARG A 52 12.13 -20.77 5.07
C ARG A 52 13.01 -22.01 5.22
N LYS A 53 14.31 -21.80 5.36
CA LYS A 53 15.28 -22.89 5.51
C LYS A 53 14.87 -23.83 6.66
N GLY A 54 14.75 -25.12 6.38
CA GLY A 54 14.42 -26.16 7.37
C GLY A 54 12.95 -26.26 7.77
N THR A 55 12.11 -25.25 7.49
CA THR A 55 10.70 -25.25 7.93
C THR A 55 9.70 -25.40 6.79
N GLY A 56 10.06 -25.08 5.56
CA GLY A 56 9.24 -25.26 4.37
C GLY A 56 8.90 -23.97 3.65
N VAL A 57 7.85 -24.03 2.85
CA VAL A 57 7.37 -22.92 2.01
C VAL A 57 6.02 -22.43 2.53
N TYR A 58 5.88 -21.14 2.68
CA TYR A 58 4.66 -20.51 3.23
C TYR A 58 4.07 -19.51 2.25
N VAL A 59 2.75 -19.49 2.15
CA VAL A 59 2.03 -18.48 1.35
C VAL A 59 2.12 -17.13 2.06
N ILE A 60 2.66 -16.12 1.38
CA ILE A 60 2.71 -14.75 1.89
C ILE A 60 1.74 -13.83 1.16
N ALA A 61 1.55 -14.02 -0.16
CA ALA A 61 0.68 -13.21 -1.01
C ALA A 61 0.80 -11.71 -0.67
N ALA A 62 2.06 -11.22 -0.66
CA ALA A 62 2.37 -9.85 -0.26
C ALA A 62 2.06 -8.89 -1.41
N THR A 63 0.83 -8.40 -1.45
CA THR A 63 0.30 -7.62 -2.57
C THR A 63 1.15 -6.38 -2.87
N ASP A 64 1.60 -5.67 -1.84
CA ASP A 64 2.39 -4.44 -2.04
C ASP A 64 3.78 -4.76 -2.64
N ALA A 65 4.43 -5.84 -2.17
CA ALA A 65 5.69 -6.31 -2.76
C ALA A 65 5.49 -6.89 -4.18
N MET A 66 4.34 -7.51 -4.46
CA MET A 66 3.99 -7.95 -5.82
C MET A 66 3.83 -6.76 -6.77
N PHE A 67 3.18 -5.70 -6.32
CA PHE A 67 3.08 -4.45 -7.07
C PHE A 67 4.43 -3.76 -7.24
N ALA A 68 5.22 -3.67 -6.18
CA ALA A 68 6.57 -3.11 -6.23
C ALA A 68 7.44 -3.85 -7.25
N SER A 69 7.40 -5.18 -7.25
CA SER A 69 8.14 -6.00 -8.21
C SER A 69 7.65 -5.85 -9.65
N ALA A 70 6.32 -5.71 -9.87
CA ALA A 70 5.74 -5.59 -11.19
C ALA A 70 5.88 -4.19 -11.80
N LEU A 71 5.62 -3.14 -11.01
CA LEU A 71 5.61 -1.76 -11.48
C LEU A 71 6.92 -1.02 -11.21
N GLY A 72 7.68 -1.45 -10.19
CA GLY A 72 8.89 -0.75 -9.76
C GLY A 72 9.91 -0.63 -10.89
N GLY A 73 10.16 -1.71 -11.60
CA GLY A 73 11.07 -1.71 -12.76
C GLY A 73 10.59 -0.76 -13.87
N ILE A 74 9.28 -0.69 -14.12
CA ILE A 74 8.69 0.21 -15.12
C ILE A 74 8.86 1.66 -14.69
N LEU A 75 8.49 2.00 -13.45
CA LEU A 75 8.62 3.36 -12.92
C LEU A 75 10.10 3.82 -12.93
N GLU A 76 11.03 2.90 -12.66
CA GLU A 76 12.46 3.17 -12.72
C GLU A 76 12.95 3.43 -14.15
N LEU A 77 12.57 2.58 -15.12
CA LEU A 77 12.94 2.71 -16.53
C LEU A 77 12.39 4.00 -17.15
N GLU A 78 11.14 4.32 -16.86
CA GLU A 78 10.45 5.51 -17.35
C GLU A 78 10.83 6.78 -16.56
N LYS A 79 11.71 6.67 -15.55
CA LYS A 79 12.16 7.79 -14.70
C LYS A 79 11.01 8.56 -14.06
N ALA A 80 9.98 7.85 -13.63
CA ALA A 80 8.81 8.43 -12.99
C ALA A 80 9.21 9.30 -11.80
N GLN A 81 8.53 10.45 -11.65
CA GLN A 81 8.76 11.37 -10.56
C GLN A 81 7.79 11.10 -9.41
N LEU A 82 8.18 11.43 -8.18
CA LEU A 82 7.27 11.30 -7.04
C LEU A 82 5.99 12.13 -7.21
N LEU A 83 6.11 13.32 -7.80
CA LEU A 83 4.95 14.18 -8.03
C LEU A 83 3.94 13.56 -9.01
N ASP A 84 4.39 12.76 -9.98
CA ASP A 84 3.51 12.01 -10.89
C ASP A 84 2.75 10.91 -10.13
N VAL A 85 3.45 10.21 -9.22
CA VAL A 85 2.83 9.20 -8.34
C VAL A 85 1.77 9.84 -7.44
N LEU A 86 2.03 11.03 -6.88
CA LEU A 86 1.07 11.79 -6.07
C LEU A 86 -0.16 12.19 -6.89
N ALA A 87 0.00 12.62 -8.15
CA ALA A 87 -1.11 13.00 -9.01
C ALA A 87 -2.03 11.80 -9.34
N VAL A 88 -1.45 10.63 -9.63
CA VAL A 88 -2.23 9.40 -9.84
C VAL A 88 -2.95 8.97 -8.56
N SER A 89 -2.28 9.09 -7.41
CA SER A 89 -2.88 8.76 -6.10
C SER A 89 -4.10 9.64 -5.81
N GLU A 90 -4.02 10.95 -6.07
CA GLU A 90 -5.14 11.87 -5.95
C GLU A 90 -6.34 11.40 -6.78
N ALA A 91 -6.15 11.14 -8.06
CA ALA A 91 -7.22 10.73 -8.96
C ALA A 91 -7.93 9.45 -8.48
N LEU A 92 -7.16 8.46 -8.04
CA LEU A 92 -7.71 7.21 -7.54
C LEU A 92 -8.41 7.39 -6.19
N TYR A 93 -7.82 8.17 -5.29
CA TYR A 93 -8.36 8.36 -3.96
C TYR A 93 -9.65 9.20 -3.97
N VAL A 94 -9.73 10.24 -4.81
CA VAL A 94 -10.96 11.00 -5.05
C VAL A 94 -12.08 10.07 -5.53
N LYS A 95 -11.77 9.14 -6.46
CA LYS A 95 -12.76 8.14 -6.87
C LYS A 95 -13.13 7.18 -5.74
N ALA A 96 -12.17 6.77 -4.92
CA ALA A 96 -12.43 5.86 -3.81
C ALA A 96 -13.37 6.48 -2.77
N VAL A 97 -13.17 7.74 -2.37
CA VAL A 97 -14.04 8.41 -1.40
C VAL A 97 -15.44 8.66 -1.95
N THR A 98 -15.56 8.96 -3.26
CA THR A 98 -16.86 9.10 -3.92
C THR A 98 -17.68 7.81 -3.81
N LEU A 99 -17.04 6.67 -4.15
CA LEU A 99 -17.67 5.35 -4.03
C LEU A 99 -17.93 4.95 -2.57
N ALA A 100 -17.06 5.35 -1.64
CA ALA A 100 -17.25 5.10 -0.22
C ALA A 100 -18.52 5.81 0.31
N CYS A 101 -18.82 7.02 -0.15
CA CYS A 101 -20.08 7.69 0.18
C CYS A 101 -21.31 6.87 -0.25
N GLU A 102 -21.21 6.12 -1.34
CA GLU A 102 -22.31 5.32 -1.92
C GLU A 102 -22.42 3.93 -1.28
N HIS A 103 -21.29 3.29 -0.99
CA HIS A 103 -21.23 1.85 -0.70
C HIS A 103 -20.84 1.50 0.73
N ALA A 104 -20.16 2.40 1.46
CA ALA A 104 -19.69 2.11 2.81
C ALA A 104 -20.85 1.76 3.74
N THR A 105 -20.68 0.75 4.58
CA THR A 105 -21.59 0.45 5.67
C THR A 105 -21.43 1.46 6.81
N GLU A 106 -22.45 1.60 7.67
CA GLU A 106 -22.37 2.47 8.86
C GLU A 106 -21.22 2.06 9.78
N GLU A 107 -20.96 0.75 9.89
CA GLU A 107 -19.87 0.22 10.70
C GLU A 107 -18.49 0.62 10.14
N GLU A 108 -18.31 0.55 8.82
CA GLU A 108 -17.07 0.99 8.17
C GLU A 108 -16.82 2.48 8.38
N LEU A 109 -17.86 3.31 8.24
CA LEU A 109 -17.77 4.75 8.49
C LEU A 109 -17.43 5.04 9.96
N ARG A 110 -18.02 4.29 10.91
CA ARG A 110 -17.70 4.40 12.33
C ARG A 110 -16.24 4.06 12.60
N VAL A 111 -15.74 2.95 12.06
CA VAL A 111 -14.34 2.53 12.22
C VAL A 111 -13.37 3.55 11.61
N ILE A 112 -13.72 4.14 10.45
CA ILE A 112 -12.92 5.22 9.84
C ILE A 112 -12.82 6.42 10.78
N ALA A 113 -13.95 6.87 11.34
CA ALA A 113 -13.98 8.01 12.27
C ALA A 113 -13.17 7.74 13.55
N GLU A 114 -13.33 6.58 14.16
CA GLU A 114 -12.56 6.17 15.35
C GLU A 114 -11.06 6.08 15.05
N THR A 115 -10.69 5.56 13.88
CA THR A 115 -9.28 5.49 13.46
C THR A 115 -8.69 6.89 13.27
N LEU A 116 -9.47 7.85 12.73
CA LEU A 116 -9.03 9.24 12.63
C LEU A 116 -8.83 9.87 14.00
N ASP A 117 -9.74 9.64 14.96
CA ASP A 117 -9.59 10.15 16.33
C ASP A 117 -8.34 9.61 17.03
N LEU A 118 -8.03 8.33 16.84
CA LEU A 118 -6.80 7.72 17.32
C LEU A 118 -5.56 8.35 16.66
N LEU A 119 -5.59 8.53 15.34
CA LEU A 119 -4.51 9.18 14.57
C LEU A 119 -4.24 10.61 15.09
N ASP A 120 -5.29 11.36 15.36
CA ASP A 120 -5.19 12.74 15.85
C ASP A 120 -4.65 12.88 17.29
N GLN A 121 -4.75 11.80 18.09
CA GLN A 121 -4.22 11.75 19.47
C GLN A 121 -2.77 11.31 19.54
N ARG A 122 -2.18 10.81 18.44
CA ARG A 122 -0.81 10.31 18.41
C ARG A 122 0.22 11.42 18.62
N LYS A 123 1.21 11.13 19.47
CA LYS A 123 2.31 12.04 19.83
C LYS A 123 3.68 11.57 19.33
N THR A 124 3.76 10.38 18.73
CA THR A 124 5.03 9.78 18.27
C THR A 124 4.96 9.43 16.79
N ALA A 125 6.01 9.75 16.06
CA ALA A 125 6.08 9.59 14.61
C ALA A 125 5.91 8.12 14.14
N ASP A 126 6.52 7.17 14.82
CA ASP A 126 6.52 5.75 14.38
C ASP A 126 5.11 5.17 14.28
N LYS A 127 4.25 5.46 15.26
CA LYS A 127 2.85 4.99 15.24
C LYS A 127 1.96 5.84 14.33
N LEU A 128 2.31 7.10 14.13
CA LEU A 128 1.56 8.02 13.28
C LEU A 128 1.47 7.50 11.83
N PHE A 129 2.55 6.94 11.30
CA PHE A 129 2.57 6.40 9.93
C PHE A 129 1.74 5.14 9.76
N GLU A 130 1.82 4.22 10.71
CA GLU A 130 1.02 2.99 10.68
C GLU A 130 -0.47 3.32 10.80
N ASP A 131 -0.83 4.24 11.70
CA ASP A 131 -2.22 4.68 11.86
C ASP A 131 -2.71 5.44 10.61
N LEU A 132 -1.86 6.28 9.99
CA LEU A 132 -2.20 6.96 8.73
C LEU A 132 -2.41 5.97 7.58
N LYS A 133 -1.53 4.99 7.43
CA LYS A 133 -1.71 3.93 6.43
C LYS A 133 -3.01 3.16 6.66
N THR A 134 -3.31 2.83 7.92
CA THR A 134 -4.55 2.15 8.29
C THR A 134 -5.77 2.99 7.96
N PHE A 135 -5.78 4.27 8.31
CA PHE A 135 -6.86 5.19 8.01
C PHE A 135 -7.13 5.28 6.49
N LEU A 136 -6.09 5.50 5.71
CA LEU A 136 -6.22 5.64 4.25
C LEU A 136 -6.66 4.32 3.58
N ASP A 137 -6.17 3.16 4.06
CA ASP A 137 -6.59 1.84 3.56
C ASP A 137 -8.08 1.56 3.88
N LEU A 138 -8.54 1.91 5.08
CA LEU A 138 -9.95 1.79 5.46
C LEU A 138 -10.86 2.61 4.55
N VAL A 139 -10.51 3.86 4.31
CA VAL A 139 -11.27 4.75 3.39
C VAL A 139 -11.30 4.16 1.98
N ALA A 140 -10.17 3.69 1.46
CA ALA A 140 -10.12 3.10 0.13
C ALA A 140 -10.93 1.79 0.02
N ARG A 141 -10.92 0.95 1.06
CA ARG A 141 -11.71 -0.29 1.12
C ARG A 141 -13.20 -0.04 1.19
N ALA A 142 -13.62 1.00 1.89
CA ALA A 142 -15.02 1.41 2.00
C ALA A 142 -15.65 1.77 0.64
N SER A 143 -14.84 1.95 -0.42
CA SER A 143 -15.32 2.08 -1.80
C SER A 143 -15.96 0.80 -2.34
N HIS A 144 -15.77 -0.36 -1.69
CA HIS A 144 -16.13 -1.70 -2.14
C HIS A 144 -15.64 -2.05 -3.56
N ASN A 145 -14.63 -1.32 -4.05
CA ASN A 145 -13.96 -1.56 -5.32
C ASN A 145 -12.57 -2.16 -5.06
N VAL A 146 -12.46 -3.49 -5.13
CA VAL A 146 -11.22 -4.21 -4.80
C VAL A 146 -10.01 -3.74 -5.62
N PRO A 147 -10.04 -3.64 -6.97
CA PRO A 147 -8.92 -3.10 -7.72
C PRO A 147 -8.50 -1.71 -7.26
N LEU A 148 -9.46 -0.80 -7.09
CA LEU A 148 -9.20 0.57 -6.68
C LEU A 148 -8.53 0.64 -5.30
N SER A 149 -9.04 -0.10 -4.32
CA SER A 149 -8.46 -0.14 -2.96
C SER A 149 -7.04 -0.72 -2.96
N VAL A 150 -6.76 -1.73 -3.79
CA VAL A 150 -5.42 -2.31 -3.93
C VAL A 150 -4.43 -1.30 -4.51
N PHE A 151 -4.82 -0.57 -5.56
CA PHE A 151 -3.98 0.48 -6.14
C PHE A 151 -3.76 1.65 -5.18
N CYS A 152 -4.82 2.15 -4.52
CA CYS A 152 -4.70 3.21 -3.52
C CYS A 152 -3.72 2.81 -2.41
N ARG A 153 -3.85 1.60 -1.86
CA ARG A 153 -2.96 1.11 -0.81
C ARG A 153 -1.51 1.03 -1.28
N PHE A 154 -1.25 0.46 -2.46
CA PHE A 154 0.11 0.37 -3.00
C PHE A 154 0.75 1.76 -3.15
N LEU A 155 0.06 2.70 -3.79
CA LEU A 155 0.59 4.05 -4.01
C LEU A 155 0.81 4.79 -2.68
N MET A 156 -0.08 4.61 -1.71
CA MET A 156 0.07 5.17 -0.37
C MET A 156 1.31 4.61 0.34
N VAL A 157 1.50 3.29 0.34
CA VAL A 157 2.69 2.67 0.96
C VAL A 157 3.96 3.16 0.26
N LEU A 158 3.95 3.25 -1.07
CA LEU A 158 5.07 3.80 -1.84
C LEU A 158 5.40 5.25 -1.45
N GLN A 159 4.39 6.10 -1.31
CA GLN A 159 4.57 7.49 -0.88
C GLN A 159 5.17 7.57 0.53
N VAL A 160 4.71 6.75 1.47
CA VAL A 160 5.23 6.69 2.84
C VAL A 160 6.70 6.25 2.83
N GLU A 161 7.06 5.22 2.04
CA GLU A 161 8.45 4.77 1.94
C GLU A 161 9.36 5.83 1.30
N VAL A 162 8.90 6.48 0.24
CA VAL A 162 9.63 7.62 -0.37
C VAL A 162 9.83 8.71 0.65
N ALA A 163 8.80 9.02 1.38
CA ALA A 163 8.86 10.05 2.39
C ALA A 163 9.85 9.72 3.52
N ASN A 164 9.86 8.50 4.02
CA ASN A 164 10.84 8.02 5.01
C ASN A 164 12.28 8.14 4.49
N GLU A 165 12.51 7.89 3.20
CA GLU A 165 13.82 8.02 2.56
C GLU A 165 14.32 9.46 2.48
N GLN A 166 13.47 10.37 2.06
CA GLN A 166 13.82 11.76 1.76
C GLN A 166 14.07 12.59 3.02
N ILE A 167 13.32 12.33 4.07
CA ILE A 167 13.35 13.16 5.28
C ILE A 167 14.41 12.65 6.25
N GLY A 168 15.22 11.65 5.83
CA GLY A 168 16.39 11.18 6.59
C GLY A 168 16.04 10.65 7.98
N GLY A 169 14.85 10.06 8.13
CA GLY A 169 14.38 9.57 9.41
C GLY A 169 14.14 10.68 10.46
N ILE A 170 13.93 11.95 10.03
CA ILE A 170 13.66 13.04 10.96
C ILE A 170 12.15 13.04 11.29
N PRO A 171 11.74 12.53 12.45
CA PRO A 171 10.33 12.43 12.86
C PRO A 171 9.59 13.77 12.85
N ARG A 172 10.28 14.87 13.17
CA ARG A 172 9.69 16.20 13.34
C ARG A 172 9.02 16.78 12.08
N ASN A 173 9.57 16.54 10.90
CA ASN A 173 8.97 17.08 9.67
C ASN A 173 7.65 16.39 9.33
N TRP A 174 7.55 15.12 9.64
CA TRP A 174 6.33 14.34 9.42
C TRP A 174 5.23 14.65 10.42
N GLU A 175 5.57 14.82 11.68
CA GLU A 175 4.60 15.31 12.67
C GLU A 175 4.01 16.63 12.20
N THR A 176 4.86 17.53 11.68
CA THR A 176 4.42 18.80 11.12
C THR A 176 3.48 18.63 9.92
N ILE A 177 3.81 17.74 8.98
CA ILE A 177 2.96 17.44 7.83
C ILE A 177 1.63 16.82 8.29
N ALA A 178 1.67 15.82 9.15
CA ALA A 178 0.47 15.16 9.65
C ALA A 178 -0.44 16.14 10.42
N ILE A 179 0.13 17.06 11.20
CA ILE A 179 -0.63 18.11 11.91
C ILE A 179 -1.28 19.08 10.89
N LYS A 180 -0.54 19.53 9.89
CA LYS A 180 -1.06 20.45 8.87
C LYS A 180 -2.22 19.86 8.06
N LEU A 181 -2.25 18.55 7.87
CA LEU A 181 -3.29 17.84 7.12
C LEU A 181 -4.45 17.34 8.00
N ARG A 182 -4.45 17.64 9.29
CA ARG A 182 -5.48 17.18 10.23
C ARG A 182 -6.87 17.72 9.88
N SER A 183 -6.97 19.01 9.56
CA SER A 183 -8.25 19.62 9.19
C SER A 183 -8.83 18.97 7.94
N ASP A 184 -8.03 18.75 6.90
CA ASP A 184 -8.49 18.16 5.65
C ASP A 184 -9.04 16.74 5.86
N ARG A 185 -8.36 15.94 6.70
CA ARG A 185 -8.83 14.60 7.06
C ARG A 185 -10.16 14.62 7.83
N ARG A 186 -10.32 15.57 8.76
CA ARG A 186 -11.56 15.72 9.53
C ARG A 186 -12.73 16.11 8.66
N GLU A 187 -12.53 17.05 7.76
CA GLU A 187 -13.56 17.49 6.81
C GLU A 187 -13.91 16.36 5.81
N LEU A 188 -12.92 15.60 5.35
CA LEU A 188 -13.15 14.42 4.52
C LEU A 188 -14.02 13.39 5.25
N VAL A 189 -13.70 13.05 6.50
CA VAL A 189 -14.50 12.08 7.28
C VAL A 189 -15.90 12.63 7.58
N SER A 190 -16.04 13.92 7.88
CA SER A 190 -17.34 14.57 8.03
C SER A 190 -18.18 14.44 6.78
N ALA A 191 -17.58 14.64 5.59
CA ALA A 191 -18.27 14.48 4.32
C ALA A 191 -18.66 13.01 4.02
N LEU A 192 -17.82 12.05 4.41
CA LEU A 192 -18.13 10.61 4.30
C LEU A 192 -19.30 10.22 5.21
N LEU A 193 -19.29 10.66 6.48
CA LEU A 193 -20.39 10.43 7.42
C LEU A 193 -21.71 11.06 6.95
N ALA A 194 -21.63 12.23 6.32
CA ALA A 194 -22.78 12.89 5.70
C ALA A 194 -23.19 12.27 4.34
N ARG A 195 -22.47 11.26 3.87
CA ARG A 195 -22.67 10.62 2.55
C ARG A 195 -22.77 11.62 1.41
N ASN A 196 -21.93 12.67 1.45
CA ASN A 196 -21.88 13.71 0.45
C ASN A 196 -20.69 13.50 -0.50
N PRO A 197 -20.88 12.85 -1.67
CA PRO A 197 -19.79 12.48 -2.56
C PRO A 197 -19.08 13.70 -3.18
N VAL A 198 -19.80 14.80 -3.40
CA VAL A 198 -19.21 16.03 -3.97
C VAL A 198 -18.24 16.66 -2.96
N LEU A 199 -18.69 16.78 -1.72
CA LEU A 199 -17.88 17.37 -0.65
C LEU A 199 -16.70 16.44 -0.28
N ALA A 200 -16.91 15.13 -0.22
CA ALA A 200 -15.86 14.15 0.04
C ALA A 200 -14.77 14.18 -1.06
N ALA A 201 -15.16 14.25 -2.34
CA ALA A 201 -14.25 14.39 -3.46
C ALA A 201 -13.42 15.68 -3.37
N SER A 202 -14.07 16.81 -3.04
CA SER A 202 -13.40 18.10 -2.86
C SER A 202 -12.35 18.07 -1.75
N TRP A 203 -12.69 17.51 -0.59
CA TRP A 203 -11.75 17.40 0.53
C TRP A 203 -10.63 16.38 0.28
N ALA A 204 -10.92 15.30 -0.44
CA ALA A 204 -9.88 14.36 -0.85
C ALA A 204 -8.87 15.03 -1.81
N ALA A 205 -9.34 15.79 -2.78
CA ALA A 205 -8.48 16.56 -3.68
C ALA A 205 -7.66 17.61 -2.91
N ALA A 206 -8.27 18.36 -1.99
CA ALA A 206 -7.58 19.33 -1.15
C ALA A 206 -6.49 18.67 -0.29
N TYR A 207 -6.77 17.53 0.34
CA TYR A 207 -5.80 16.75 1.12
C TYR A 207 -4.59 16.35 0.27
N HIS A 208 -4.81 15.83 -0.94
CA HIS A 208 -3.71 15.43 -1.83
C HIS A 208 -2.93 16.62 -2.38
N GLU A 209 -3.60 17.71 -2.72
CA GLU A 209 -2.95 18.94 -3.16
C GLU A 209 -2.07 19.55 -2.05
N HIS A 210 -2.56 19.59 -0.80
CA HIS A 210 -1.78 20.06 0.34
C HIS A 210 -0.59 19.11 0.60
N THR A 211 -0.79 17.79 0.51
CA THR A 211 0.28 16.81 0.61
C THR A 211 1.35 17.06 -0.46
N ARG A 212 0.94 17.25 -1.71
CA ARG A 212 1.85 17.51 -2.84
C ARG A 212 2.69 18.77 -2.62
N ARG A 213 2.09 19.85 -2.14
CA ARG A 213 2.81 21.10 -1.83
C ARG A 213 3.84 20.89 -0.72
N LEU A 214 3.45 20.25 0.37
CA LEU A 214 4.34 19.98 1.50
C LEU A 214 5.52 19.08 1.09
N VAL A 215 5.27 18.07 0.26
CA VAL A 215 6.32 17.20 -0.30
C VAL A 215 7.23 17.99 -1.24
N SER A 216 6.68 18.83 -2.11
CA SER A 216 7.46 19.69 -3.02
C SER A 216 8.39 20.64 -2.26
N ASP A 217 7.89 21.25 -1.17
CA ASP A 217 8.69 22.15 -0.32
C ASP A 217 9.87 21.40 0.34
N VAL A 218 9.62 20.18 0.81
CA VAL A 218 10.68 19.33 1.39
C VAL A 218 11.71 18.95 0.32
N LEU A 219 11.29 18.54 -0.88
CA LEU A 219 12.19 18.22 -1.98
C LEU A 219 13.08 19.42 -2.37
N ALA A 220 12.50 20.61 -2.43
CA ALA A 220 13.23 21.84 -2.73
C ALA A 220 14.31 22.18 -1.69
N THR A 221 14.05 21.88 -0.40
CA THR A 221 14.99 22.17 0.68
C THR A 221 16.08 21.12 0.88
N THR A 222 15.82 19.87 0.50
CA THR A 222 16.76 18.73 0.72
C THR A 222 17.67 18.46 -0.48
N GLY A 223 17.44 19.11 -1.62
CA GLY A 223 18.19 18.86 -2.88
C GLY A 223 18.05 17.43 -3.39
N GLY A 224 17.02 16.71 -2.93
CA GLY A 224 16.80 15.29 -3.24
C GLY A 224 16.33 15.08 -4.67
N GLU A 225 17.06 14.27 -5.44
CA GLU A 225 16.58 13.79 -6.74
C GLU A 225 15.41 12.83 -6.52
N SER A 226 14.24 13.21 -7.00
CA SER A 226 12.97 12.47 -6.88
C SER A 226 13.06 11.02 -7.41
N VAL A 227 13.82 10.79 -8.51
CA VAL A 227 13.97 9.46 -9.14
C VAL A 227 14.76 8.48 -8.27
N SER A 228 15.87 8.91 -7.69
CA SER A 228 16.72 8.04 -6.86
C SER A 228 16.00 7.58 -5.58
N THR A 229 15.13 8.41 -5.07
CA THR A 229 14.35 8.14 -3.85
C THR A 229 13.20 7.17 -4.12
N LEU A 230 12.47 7.37 -5.21
CA LEU A 230 11.43 6.45 -5.63
C LEU A 230 12.00 5.03 -5.85
N ARG A 231 13.16 4.94 -6.50
CA ARG A 231 13.89 3.67 -6.68
C ARG A 231 14.21 2.98 -5.35
N ARG A 232 14.73 3.70 -4.35
CA ARG A 232 15.05 3.11 -3.04
C ARG A 232 13.80 2.63 -2.31
N ALA A 233 12.72 3.41 -2.34
CA ALA A 233 11.45 3.04 -1.73
C ALA A 233 10.87 1.75 -2.36
N ILE A 234 10.90 1.63 -3.67
CA ILE A 234 10.46 0.42 -4.39
C ILE A 234 11.27 -0.80 -3.95
N ARG A 235 12.60 -0.71 -3.91
CA ARG A 235 13.48 -1.80 -3.47
C ARG A 235 13.22 -2.22 -2.02
N ARG A 236 12.90 -1.29 -1.13
CA ARG A 236 12.50 -1.64 0.24
C ARG A 236 11.19 -2.42 0.28
N LEU A 237 10.19 -2.01 -0.51
CA LEU A 237 8.94 -2.75 -0.61
C LEU A 237 9.13 -4.18 -1.16
N GLU A 238 10.04 -4.36 -2.11
CA GLU A 238 10.42 -5.69 -2.62
C GLU A 238 11.09 -6.56 -1.55
N SER A 239 11.89 -5.97 -0.68
CA SER A 239 12.67 -6.67 0.35
C SER A 239 11.95 -6.84 1.70
N ALA A 240 10.88 -6.10 1.95
CA ALA A 240 10.13 -6.11 3.22
C ALA A 240 9.28 -7.38 3.43
N VAL A 241 9.43 -8.38 2.56
CA VAL A 241 8.69 -9.65 2.55
C VAL A 241 9.61 -10.82 3.06
#